data_6306737009e7597e9056f4ad206e58ea
#
_entry.id   6306737009e7597e9056f4ad206e58ea
#
_cell.length_a   1.000
_cell.length_b   1.000
_cell.length_c   1.000
_cell.angle_alpha   90.00
_cell.angle_beta   90.00
_cell.angle_gamma   90.00
#
_symmetry.space_group_name_H-M   'P 1'
#
loop_
_entity.id
_entity.type
_entity.pdbx_description
1 polymer ?
#
loop_
_entity_poly.entity_id
_entity_poly.type
_entity_poly.pdbx_seq_one_letter_code
_entity_poly.pdbx_strand_id
1 'polypeptide(L)'
;MRVRDLEAFLTLLAARDHVAPSTQNHALAALLFLYREVLGRDLPWMDVIERAKRPRRLPTVLSEAEVMAVLAQIEGCHALMAAMLYSGGMRLMECVRLRIKDVDAARREIVVRDGEIVSDGLLPLALSLRAAMMQQCERMLLLRAGK
;
A
#
# COMPACT_ATOMS: atom_id res chain seq x y z
N MET A 1 -21.41 -22.90 16.64
CA MET A 1 -20.05 -23.31 16.28
C MET A 1 -19.33 -23.67 17.59
N ARG A 2 -18.78 -24.88 17.68
CA ARG A 2 -18.15 -25.39 18.90
C ARG A 2 -16.67 -25.00 18.92
N VAL A 3 -16.05 -24.96 20.10
CA VAL A 3 -14.61 -24.68 20.27
C VAL A 3 -13.74 -25.50 19.32
N ARG A 4 -14.02 -26.80 19.24
CA ARG A 4 -13.30 -27.73 18.35
C ARG A 4 -13.37 -27.36 16.88
N ASP A 5 -14.47 -26.74 16.43
CA ASP A 5 -14.64 -26.34 15.04
C ASP A 5 -13.74 -25.16 14.67
N LEU A 6 -13.49 -24.25 15.63
CA LEU A 6 -12.60 -23.09 15.47
C LEU A 6 -11.13 -23.52 15.45
N GLU A 7 -10.75 -24.41 16.36
CA GLU A 7 -9.39 -24.99 16.37
C GLU A 7 -9.11 -25.78 15.09
N ALA A 8 -10.09 -26.59 14.64
CA ALA A 8 -9.97 -27.34 13.39
C ALA A 8 -9.84 -26.40 12.18
N PHE A 9 -10.58 -25.30 12.13
CA PHE A 9 -10.47 -24.30 11.08
C PHE A 9 -9.09 -23.63 11.03
N LEU A 10 -8.58 -23.17 12.18
CA LEU A 10 -7.25 -22.54 12.26
C LEU A 10 -6.13 -23.53 11.91
N THR A 11 -6.27 -24.77 12.35
CA THR A 11 -5.32 -25.84 12.02
C THR A 11 -5.36 -26.18 10.52
N LEU A 12 -6.54 -26.20 9.91
CA LEU A 12 -6.72 -26.44 8.49
C LEU A 12 -6.04 -25.35 7.65
N LEU A 13 -6.23 -24.08 8.02
CA LEU A 13 -5.54 -22.94 7.38
C LEU A 13 -4.01 -23.09 7.46
N ALA A 14 -3.51 -23.56 8.59
CA ALA A 14 -2.07 -23.70 8.80
C ALA A 14 -1.48 -24.90 8.03
N ALA A 15 -2.14 -26.05 8.10
CA ALA A 15 -1.58 -27.32 7.65
C ALA A 15 -1.96 -27.69 6.21
N ARG A 16 -3.21 -27.41 5.80
CA ARG A 16 -3.72 -27.83 4.50
C ARG A 16 -3.58 -26.77 3.43
N ASP A 17 -3.92 -25.54 3.75
CA ASP A 17 -3.97 -24.45 2.76
C ASP A 17 -2.64 -23.69 2.67
N HIS A 18 -1.66 -24.02 3.51
CA HIS A 18 -0.32 -23.40 3.54
C HIS A 18 -0.35 -21.86 3.46
N VAL A 19 -1.40 -21.24 4.03
CA VAL A 19 -1.56 -19.79 3.98
C VAL A 19 -0.47 -19.07 4.78
N ALA A 20 -0.15 -17.87 4.36
CA ALA A 20 0.87 -17.06 5.02
C ALA A 20 0.53 -16.85 6.52
N PRO A 21 1.55 -16.79 7.41
CA PRO A 21 1.35 -16.52 8.84
C PRO A 21 0.51 -15.28 9.14
N SER A 22 0.59 -14.26 8.27
CA SER A 22 -0.25 -13.06 8.37
C SER A 22 -1.74 -13.37 8.20
N THR A 23 -2.09 -14.23 7.26
CA THR A 23 -3.48 -14.63 6.99
C THR A 23 -4.05 -15.42 8.16
N GLN A 24 -3.26 -16.34 8.73
CA GLN A 24 -3.65 -17.09 9.93
C GLN A 24 -3.91 -16.16 11.11
N ASN A 25 -3.02 -15.19 11.34
CA ASN A 25 -3.17 -14.21 12.42
C ASN A 25 -4.37 -13.27 12.19
N HIS A 26 -4.68 -12.90 10.94
CA HIS A 26 -5.89 -12.14 10.61
C HIS A 26 -7.16 -12.95 10.85
N ALA A 27 -7.19 -14.23 10.46
CA ALA A 27 -8.32 -15.12 10.72
C ALA A 27 -8.57 -15.27 12.24
N LEU A 28 -7.51 -15.46 13.02
CA LEU A 28 -7.60 -15.51 14.48
C LEU A 28 -8.14 -14.20 15.06
N ALA A 29 -7.60 -13.05 14.62
CA ALA A 29 -8.05 -11.74 15.08
C ALA A 29 -9.52 -11.48 14.73
N ALA A 30 -9.96 -11.85 13.52
CA ALA A 30 -11.34 -11.70 13.08
C ALA A 30 -12.31 -12.56 13.92
N LEU A 31 -11.91 -13.80 14.25
CA LEU A 31 -12.71 -14.67 15.11
C LEU A 31 -12.80 -14.13 16.54
N LEU A 32 -11.69 -13.64 17.11
CA LEU A 32 -11.69 -12.99 18.42
C LEU A 32 -12.61 -11.78 18.44
N PHE A 33 -12.51 -10.91 17.43
CA PHE A 33 -13.39 -9.75 17.30
C PHE A 33 -14.87 -10.16 17.22
N LEU A 34 -15.20 -11.11 16.34
CA LEU A 34 -16.58 -11.60 16.19
C LEU A 34 -17.15 -12.10 17.53
N TYR A 35 -16.39 -12.91 18.25
CA TYR A 35 -16.91 -13.50 19.48
C TYR A 35 -16.97 -12.50 20.65
N ARG A 36 -15.96 -11.65 20.83
CA ARG A 36 -15.91 -10.68 21.92
C ARG A 36 -16.83 -9.50 21.69
N GLU A 37 -16.69 -8.84 20.53
CA GLU A 37 -17.37 -7.58 20.26
C GLU A 37 -18.80 -7.75 19.71
N VAL A 38 -19.02 -8.77 18.86
CA VAL A 38 -20.32 -8.93 18.21
C VAL A 38 -21.22 -9.90 19.00
N LEU A 39 -20.68 -11.01 19.47
CA LEU A 39 -21.46 -12.05 20.15
C LEU A 39 -21.45 -11.93 21.69
N GLY A 40 -20.62 -11.03 22.26
CA GLY A 40 -20.47 -10.86 23.70
C GLY A 40 -20.04 -12.12 24.44
N ARG A 41 -19.27 -12.99 23.79
CA ARG A 41 -18.81 -14.27 24.35
C ARG A 41 -17.29 -14.29 24.46
N ASP A 42 -16.78 -14.45 25.66
CA ASP A 42 -15.35 -14.64 25.87
C ASP A 42 -14.89 -16.05 25.46
N LEU A 43 -13.73 -16.08 24.83
CA LEU A 43 -13.06 -17.30 24.39
C LEU A 43 -11.65 -17.35 25.01
N PRO A 44 -11.52 -17.56 26.32
CA PRO A 44 -10.24 -17.43 27.05
C PRO A 44 -9.17 -18.39 26.55
N TRP A 45 -9.55 -19.55 25.97
CA TRP A 45 -8.64 -20.52 25.38
C TRP A 45 -7.99 -20.04 24.06
N MET A 46 -8.61 -19.07 23.34
CA MET A 46 -8.02 -18.51 22.12
C MET A 46 -6.85 -17.55 22.41
N ASP A 47 -6.75 -17.03 23.63
CA ASP A 47 -5.61 -16.20 24.04
C ASP A 47 -4.34 -17.04 24.20
N VAL A 48 -4.48 -18.34 24.42
CA VAL A 48 -3.38 -19.31 24.55
C VAL A 48 -2.88 -19.82 23.19
N ILE A 49 -3.63 -19.57 22.11
CA ILE A 49 -3.22 -20.02 20.76
C ILE A 49 -1.94 -19.26 20.34
N GLU A 50 -0.86 -20.02 20.16
CA GLU A 50 0.40 -19.47 19.67
C GLU A 50 0.22 -18.87 18.27
N ARG A 51 0.48 -17.57 18.15
CA ARG A 51 0.38 -16.88 16.85
C ARG A 51 1.46 -17.39 15.92
N ALA A 52 1.09 -17.61 14.65
CA ALA A 52 2.04 -18.01 13.64
C ALA A 52 3.21 -17.01 13.55
N LYS A 53 4.43 -17.51 13.70
CA LYS A 53 5.65 -16.69 13.65
C LYS A 53 5.87 -16.23 12.21
N ARG A 54 5.92 -14.92 12.01
CA ARG A 54 6.33 -14.34 10.72
C ARG A 54 7.86 -14.46 10.60
N PRO A 55 8.39 -15.08 9.55
CA PRO A 55 9.81 -14.98 9.28
C PRO A 55 10.16 -13.50 9.09
N ARG A 56 11.08 -12.97 9.88
CA ARG A 56 11.64 -11.62 9.69
C ARG A 56 12.56 -11.68 8.47
N ARG A 57 12.02 -11.30 7.32
CA ARG A 57 12.87 -11.03 6.16
C ARG A 57 13.28 -9.56 6.24
N LEU A 58 14.58 -9.34 6.35
CA LEU A 58 15.12 -7.99 6.20
C LEU A 58 14.86 -7.56 4.74
N PRO A 59 14.28 -6.37 4.52
CA PRO A 59 14.12 -5.86 3.17
C PRO A 59 15.50 -5.65 2.55
N THR A 60 15.66 -6.06 1.31
CA THR A 60 16.84 -5.71 0.51
C THR A 60 16.74 -4.22 0.17
N VAL A 61 17.73 -3.45 0.59
CA VAL A 61 17.83 -2.04 0.27
C VAL A 61 18.75 -1.93 -0.94
N LEU A 62 18.23 -1.36 -2.03
CA LEU A 62 19.00 -1.08 -3.23
C LEU A 62 19.88 0.15 -3.01
N SER A 63 21.08 0.13 -3.54
CA SER A 63 21.93 1.33 -3.65
C SER A 63 21.30 2.33 -4.64
N GLU A 64 21.70 3.59 -4.56
CA GLU A 64 21.23 4.64 -5.48
C GLU A 64 21.50 4.27 -6.95
N ALA A 65 22.69 3.74 -7.25
CA ALA A 65 23.06 3.30 -8.59
C ALA A 65 22.14 2.18 -9.13
N GLU A 66 21.79 1.20 -8.29
CA GLU A 66 20.84 0.14 -8.66
C GLU A 66 19.44 0.69 -8.88
N VAL A 67 18.97 1.62 -8.04
CA VAL A 67 17.68 2.28 -8.24
C VAL A 67 17.64 3.03 -9.56
N MET A 68 18.68 3.81 -9.87
CA MET A 68 18.76 4.55 -11.14
C MET A 68 18.80 3.62 -12.34
N ALA A 69 19.50 2.49 -12.24
CA ALA A 69 19.53 1.47 -13.29
C ALA A 69 18.13 0.84 -13.52
N VAL A 70 17.38 0.58 -12.46
CA VAL A 70 16.00 0.09 -12.57
C VAL A 70 15.08 1.14 -13.19
N LEU A 71 15.15 2.39 -12.71
CA LEU A 71 14.32 3.48 -13.23
C LEU A 71 14.57 3.74 -14.73
N ALA A 72 15.80 3.57 -15.19
CA ALA A 72 16.16 3.73 -16.61
C ALA A 72 15.55 2.67 -17.54
N GLN A 73 15.06 1.54 -17.00
CA GLN A 73 14.41 0.49 -17.79
C GLN A 73 12.88 0.69 -17.86
N ILE A 74 12.33 1.62 -17.11
CA ILE A 74 10.89 1.86 -17.08
C ILE A 74 10.57 2.99 -18.04
N GLU A 75 9.52 2.81 -18.83
CA GLU A 75 9.12 3.79 -19.85
C GLU A 75 7.73 4.39 -19.60
N GLY A 76 7.45 5.52 -20.26
CA GLY A 76 6.13 6.14 -20.30
C GLY A 76 5.65 6.67 -18.95
N CYS A 77 4.36 6.56 -18.68
CA CYS A 77 3.76 7.07 -17.44
C CYS A 77 4.26 6.31 -16.19
N HIS A 78 4.66 5.05 -16.34
CA HIS A 78 5.18 4.26 -15.25
C HIS A 78 6.56 4.75 -14.78
N ALA A 79 7.40 5.23 -15.69
CA ALA A 79 8.68 5.86 -15.35
C ALA A 79 8.46 7.10 -14.47
N LEU A 80 7.50 7.96 -14.86
CA LEU A 80 7.14 9.14 -14.09
C LEU A 80 6.63 8.76 -12.69
N MET A 81 5.72 7.77 -12.62
CA MET A 81 5.19 7.28 -11.33
C MET A 81 6.29 6.73 -10.44
N ALA A 82 7.16 5.85 -10.98
CA ALA A 82 8.26 5.27 -10.23
C ALA A 82 9.24 6.34 -9.71
N ALA A 83 9.56 7.32 -10.55
CA ALA A 83 10.40 8.44 -10.15
C ALA A 83 9.75 9.32 -9.06
N MET A 84 8.44 9.54 -9.11
CA MET A 84 7.69 10.26 -8.05
C MET A 84 7.67 9.47 -6.74
N LEU A 85 7.45 8.15 -6.80
CA LEU A 85 7.50 7.29 -5.61
C LEU A 85 8.88 7.36 -4.95
N TYR A 86 9.94 7.30 -5.75
CA TYR A 86 11.32 7.33 -5.26
C TYR A 86 11.72 8.72 -4.72
N SER A 87 11.48 9.79 -5.48
CA SER A 87 11.95 11.14 -5.12
C SER A 87 11.05 11.83 -4.09
N GLY A 88 9.74 11.60 -4.15
CA GLY A 88 8.76 12.25 -3.27
C GLY A 88 8.35 11.40 -2.07
N GLY A 89 8.75 10.13 -2.02
CA GLY A 89 8.33 9.21 -0.96
C GLY A 89 6.82 8.94 -0.93
N MET A 90 6.13 9.16 -2.05
CA MET A 90 4.68 8.95 -2.15
C MET A 90 4.32 7.47 -1.99
N ARG A 91 3.15 7.20 -1.40
CA ARG A 91 2.58 5.85 -1.46
C ARG A 91 2.00 5.57 -2.85
N LEU A 92 2.01 4.31 -3.26
CA LEU A 92 1.52 3.93 -4.58
C LEU A 92 0.11 4.47 -4.87
N MET A 93 -0.80 4.36 -3.93
CA MET A 93 -2.18 4.83 -4.12
C MET A 93 -2.32 6.35 -4.14
N GLU A 94 -1.44 7.07 -3.48
CA GLU A 94 -1.37 8.54 -3.56
C GLU A 94 -0.95 8.96 -4.98
N CYS A 95 0.06 8.31 -5.53
CA CYS A 95 0.53 8.55 -6.90
C CYS A 95 -0.55 8.22 -7.95
N VAL A 96 -1.23 7.07 -7.82
CA VAL A 96 -2.30 6.65 -8.76
C VAL A 96 -3.53 7.56 -8.71
N ARG A 97 -3.85 8.10 -7.54
CA ARG A 97 -5.00 9.00 -7.33
C ARG A 97 -4.70 10.47 -7.62
N LEU A 98 -3.45 10.81 -7.96
CA LEU A 98 -3.03 12.19 -8.22
C LEU A 98 -3.82 12.79 -9.39
N ARG A 99 -4.32 13.99 -9.20
CA ARG A 99 -5.08 14.74 -10.20
C ARG A 99 -4.23 15.87 -10.76
N ILE A 100 -4.50 16.28 -11.99
CA ILE A 100 -3.81 17.41 -12.64
C ILE A 100 -3.86 18.68 -11.76
N LYS A 101 -4.99 18.94 -11.10
CA LYS A 101 -5.18 20.10 -10.23
C LYS A 101 -4.40 20.05 -8.91
N ASP A 102 -3.88 18.89 -8.54
CA ASP A 102 -3.11 18.70 -7.32
C ASP A 102 -1.61 18.95 -7.56
N VAL A 103 -1.23 19.29 -8.81
CA VAL A 103 0.15 19.58 -9.22
C VAL A 103 0.31 21.09 -9.47
N ASP A 104 1.05 21.78 -8.61
CA ASP A 104 1.45 23.16 -8.83
C ASP A 104 2.88 23.21 -9.37
N ALA A 105 3.00 23.32 -10.69
CA ALA A 105 4.29 23.38 -11.36
C ALA A 105 5.05 24.69 -11.12
N ALA A 106 4.35 25.78 -10.76
CA ALA A 106 4.97 27.07 -10.47
C ALA A 106 5.62 27.04 -9.08
N ARG A 107 4.91 26.54 -8.09
CA ARG A 107 5.42 26.37 -6.73
C ARG A 107 6.27 25.12 -6.56
N ARG A 108 6.22 24.19 -7.52
CA ARG A 108 6.88 22.89 -7.45
C ARG A 108 6.39 22.07 -6.27
N GLU A 109 5.08 22.01 -6.12
CA GLU A 109 4.42 21.34 -5.03
C GLU A 109 3.38 20.37 -5.58
N ILE A 110 3.19 19.26 -4.88
CA ILE A 110 2.14 18.28 -5.13
C ILE A 110 1.30 18.18 -3.87
N VAL A 111 0.00 18.39 -4.01
CA VAL A 111 -0.96 18.19 -2.93
C VAL A 111 -1.35 16.73 -2.88
N VAL A 112 -0.93 16.02 -1.84
CA VAL A 112 -1.31 14.63 -1.60
C VAL A 112 -2.52 14.63 -0.67
N ARG A 113 -3.62 14.08 -1.15
CA ARG A 113 -4.85 13.95 -0.37
C ARG A 113 -4.90 12.56 0.25
N ASP A 114 -4.79 12.49 1.55
CA ASP A 114 -5.01 11.26 2.28
C ASP A 114 -6.53 11.04 2.42
N GLY A 115 -7.05 9.96 1.85
CA GLY A 115 -8.47 9.66 1.82
C GLY A 115 -9.09 9.33 3.18
N GLU A 116 -8.32 9.23 4.26
CA GLU A 116 -8.78 8.79 5.58
C GLU A 116 -8.31 9.64 6.77
N ILE A 117 -7.33 10.51 6.61
CA ILE A 117 -6.84 11.38 7.68
C ILE A 117 -6.69 12.80 7.18
N VAL A 118 -7.29 13.74 7.90
CA VAL A 118 -7.53 15.17 7.65
C VAL A 118 -6.26 16.02 7.46
N SER A 119 -5.21 15.56 6.81
CA SER A 119 -4.06 16.40 6.48
C SER A 119 -3.64 16.20 5.03
N ASP A 120 -4.00 17.17 4.18
CA ASP A 120 -3.38 17.30 2.86
C ASP A 120 -1.88 17.50 3.06
N GLY A 121 -1.08 16.55 2.58
CA GLY A 121 0.37 16.63 2.58
C GLY A 121 0.86 17.43 1.38
N LEU A 122 1.77 18.36 1.60
CA LEU A 122 2.52 19.02 0.52
C LEU A 122 3.83 18.28 0.31
N LEU A 123 4.04 17.79 -0.90
CA LEU A 123 5.31 17.16 -1.30
C LEU A 123 6.01 18.02 -2.35
N PRO A 124 7.33 18.18 -2.25
CA PRO A 124 8.10 18.89 -3.26
C PRO A 124 8.16 18.11 -4.56
N LEU A 125 7.88 18.76 -5.68
CA LEU A 125 8.10 18.22 -7.01
C LEU A 125 9.57 18.41 -7.39
N ALA A 126 10.30 17.31 -7.55
CA ALA A 126 11.70 17.37 -7.98
C ALA A 126 11.83 18.10 -9.32
N LEU A 127 12.83 18.96 -9.44
CA LEU A 127 13.02 19.79 -10.63
C LEU A 127 13.17 18.94 -11.91
N SER A 128 13.86 17.82 -11.81
CA SER A 128 14.03 16.83 -12.88
C SER A 128 12.72 16.23 -13.40
N LEU A 129 11.69 16.14 -12.56
CA LEU A 129 10.40 15.56 -12.91
C LEU A 129 9.37 16.58 -13.43
N ARG A 130 9.65 17.88 -13.27
CA ARG A 130 8.72 18.95 -13.65
C ARG A 130 8.32 18.87 -15.12
N ALA A 131 9.28 18.75 -16.03
CA ALA A 131 9.01 18.70 -17.46
C ALA A 131 8.18 17.47 -17.84
N ALA A 132 8.53 16.29 -17.34
CA ALA A 132 7.78 15.04 -17.58
C ALA A 132 6.36 15.11 -16.98
N MET A 133 6.18 15.71 -15.83
CA MET A 133 4.87 15.91 -15.20
C MET A 133 3.99 16.84 -16.05
N MET A 134 4.52 17.98 -16.52
CA MET A 134 3.77 18.91 -17.37
C MET A 134 3.37 18.26 -18.69
N GLN A 135 4.26 17.53 -19.34
CA GLN A 135 3.96 16.78 -20.55
C GLN A 135 2.84 15.75 -20.33
N GLN A 136 2.88 15.04 -19.21
CA GLN A 136 1.83 14.08 -18.87
C GLN A 136 0.48 14.77 -18.61
N CYS A 137 0.47 15.91 -17.92
CA CYS A 137 -0.74 16.69 -17.70
C CYS A 137 -1.36 17.17 -19.03
N GLU A 138 -0.55 17.70 -19.92
CA GLU A 138 -1.00 18.13 -21.27
C GLU A 138 -1.58 16.96 -22.07
N ARG A 139 -0.90 15.80 -22.08
CA ARG A 139 -1.38 14.60 -22.73
C ARG A 139 -2.75 14.15 -22.22
N MET A 140 -2.94 14.19 -20.90
CA MET A 140 -4.22 13.83 -20.27
C MET A 140 -5.34 14.82 -20.59
N LEU A 141 -5.03 16.12 -20.68
CA LEU A 141 -6.00 17.16 -21.08
C LEU A 141 -6.44 16.97 -22.54
N LEU A 142 -5.50 16.66 -23.46
CA LEU A 142 -5.82 16.38 -24.85
C LEU A 142 -6.71 15.14 -25.01
N LEU A 143 -6.42 14.06 -24.29
CA LEU A 143 -7.25 12.85 -24.30
C LEU A 143 -8.68 13.11 -23.78
N ARG A 144 -8.85 14.06 -22.87
CA ARG A 144 -10.16 14.44 -22.35
C ARG A 144 -10.92 15.34 -23.33
N ALA A 145 -10.24 16.24 -24.05
CA ALA A 145 -10.84 17.15 -25.00
C ALA A 145 -11.30 16.46 -26.31
N GLY A 146 -10.72 15.31 -26.65
CA GLY A 146 -11.05 14.52 -27.83
C GLY A 146 -12.21 13.51 -27.63
N LYS A 147 -12.87 13.54 -26.48
CA LYS A 147 -14.13 12.82 -26.20
C LYS A 147 -15.31 13.76 -26.13
#